data_ec089dd9dce894fae96cbb95b301b0ea
#
_entry.id   ec089dd9dce894fae96cbb95b301b0ea
#
_cell.length_a   1.000
_cell.length_b   1.000
_cell.length_c   1.000
_cell.angle_alpha   90.00
_cell.angle_beta   90.00
_cell.angle_gamma   90.00
#
_symmetry.space_group_name_H-M   'P 1'
#
loop_
_entity.id
_entity.type
_entity.pdbx_description
1 polymer ?
#
loop_
_entity_poly.entity_id
_entity_poly.type
_entity_poly.pdbx_seq_one_letter_code
_entity_poly.pdbx_strand_id
1 'polypeptide(L)'
;MFDTKYSDYNVVDATPFKRDIIKELAEECQKQGIKLHLYYSHLDWSREDYYPLGRTGHGTGRTSHGEWSTYYQFMNNQLTELLTNYGPIGAIWFDGLWDQPDDFNWGLDKQYALIHKLQPACLIGNNHHKSPFPGEDFQMFERDLPGENKAGLSGRLS
;
A
#
# COMPACT_ATOMS: atom_id res chain seq x y z
N MET A 1 -3.10 -8.61 -7.80
CA MET A 1 -2.17 -8.62 -8.92
C MET A 1 -1.09 -9.71 -8.78
N PHE A 2 -0.78 -10.16 -7.59
CA PHE A 2 0.21 -11.20 -7.27
C PHE A 2 -0.45 -12.41 -6.60
N ASP A 3 0.26 -13.53 -6.54
CA ASP A 3 -0.18 -14.79 -5.96
C ASP A 3 0.01 -14.78 -4.44
N THR A 4 -0.91 -14.11 -3.76
CA THR A 4 -0.89 -14.04 -2.29
C THR A 4 -1.52 -15.26 -1.65
N LYS A 5 -0.91 -15.77 -0.58
CA LYS A 5 -1.46 -16.88 0.23
C LYS A 5 -2.53 -16.43 1.25
N TYR A 6 -2.74 -15.12 1.35
CA TYR A 6 -3.60 -14.53 2.39
C TYR A 6 -4.99 -14.12 1.88
N SER A 7 -5.25 -14.29 0.57
CA SER A 7 -6.55 -14.01 -0.02
C SER A 7 -6.73 -14.78 -1.33
N ASP A 8 -7.84 -15.46 -1.48
CA ASP A 8 -8.24 -16.09 -2.74
C ASP A 8 -8.73 -15.04 -3.77
N TYR A 9 -8.97 -13.81 -3.33
CA TYR A 9 -9.30 -12.69 -4.21
C TYR A 9 -8.02 -12.07 -4.79
N ASN A 10 -7.38 -12.85 -5.64
CA ASN A 10 -6.17 -12.46 -6.36
C ASN A 10 -6.27 -12.85 -7.85
N VAL A 11 -5.36 -12.36 -8.68
CA VAL A 11 -5.41 -12.58 -10.13
C VAL A 11 -5.23 -14.05 -10.51
N VAL A 12 -4.52 -14.82 -9.71
CA VAL A 12 -4.24 -16.24 -9.99
C VAL A 12 -5.45 -17.10 -9.67
N ASP A 13 -6.05 -16.90 -8.49
CA ASP A 13 -7.15 -17.74 -8.00
C ASP A 13 -8.50 -17.30 -8.53
N ALA A 14 -8.77 -15.99 -8.53
CA ALA A 14 -10.08 -15.44 -8.84
C ALA A 14 -10.33 -15.18 -10.33
N THR A 15 -9.34 -15.36 -11.21
CA THR A 15 -9.50 -15.08 -12.64
C THR A 15 -9.06 -16.24 -13.52
N PRO A 16 -9.56 -16.35 -14.76
CA PRO A 16 -9.09 -17.35 -15.71
C PRO A 16 -7.66 -17.11 -16.20
N PHE A 17 -7.06 -15.96 -15.88
CA PHE A 17 -5.70 -15.62 -16.30
C PHE A 17 -4.63 -16.52 -15.68
N LYS A 18 -4.79 -16.93 -14.42
CA LYS A 18 -3.96 -17.93 -13.71
C LYS A 18 -2.46 -17.68 -13.71
N ARG A 19 -2.01 -16.42 -13.81
CA ARG A 19 -0.60 -16.04 -13.82
C ARG A 19 -0.34 -14.94 -12.80
N ASP A 20 0.79 -15.01 -12.13
CA ASP A 20 1.26 -13.96 -11.20
C ASP A 20 1.93 -12.83 -11.99
N ILE A 21 1.14 -11.75 -12.23
CA ILE A 21 1.60 -10.60 -13.01
C ILE A 21 2.80 -9.92 -12.37
N ILE A 22 2.80 -9.78 -11.03
CA ILE A 22 3.90 -9.11 -10.33
C ILE A 22 5.19 -9.93 -10.41
N LYS A 23 5.09 -11.25 -10.35
CA LYS A 23 6.24 -12.13 -10.52
C LYS A 23 6.89 -11.96 -11.88
N GLU A 24 6.09 -12.06 -12.94
CA GLU A 24 6.59 -11.92 -14.32
C GLU A 24 7.18 -10.52 -14.56
N LEU A 25 6.52 -9.49 -14.06
CA LEU A 25 7.01 -8.12 -14.17
C LEU A 25 8.32 -7.91 -13.40
N ALA A 26 8.44 -8.47 -12.19
CA ALA A 26 9.65 -8.38 -11.38
C ALA A 26 10.85 -9.08 -12.08
N GLU A 27 10.62 -10.27 -12.62
CA GLU A 27 11.64 -11.01 -13.35
C GLU A 27 12.11 -10.23 -14.60
N GLU A 28 11.18 -9.62 -15.33
CA GLU A 28 11.52 -8.85 -16.53
C GLU A 28 12.21 -7.54 -16.19
N CYS A 29 11.76 -6.83 -15.16
CA CYS A 29 12.44 -5.63 -14.66
C CYS A 29 13.89 -5.92 -14.26
N GLN A 30 14.14 -7.03 -13.58
CA GLN A 30 15.51 -7.44 -13.21
C GLN A 30 16.38 -7.69 -14.44
N LYS A 31 15.87 -8.39 -15.45
CA LYS A 31 16.61 -8.65 -16.69
C LYS A 31 17.01 -7.36 -17.42
N GLN A 32 16.15 -6.35 -17.37
CA GLN A 32 16.35 -5.08 -18.06
C GLN A 32 17.02 -3.99 -17.21
N GLY A 33 17.36 -4.29 -15.95
CA GLY A 33 17.96 -3.31 -15.04
C GLY A 33 17.01 -2.20 -14.61
N ILE A 34 15.69 -2.44 -14.66
CA ILE A 34 14.65 -1.52 -14.23
C ILE A 34 14.29 -1.82 -12.77
N LYS A 35 14.17 -0.78 -11.93
CA LYS A 35 13.70 -0.93 -10.56
C LYS A 35 12.17 -1.01 -10.54
N LEU A 36 11.63 -2.10 -9.99
CA LEU A 36 10.19 -2.25 -9.81
C LEU A 36 9.73 -1.46 -8.59
N HIS A 37 8.75 -0.58 -8.79
CA HIS A 37 8.04 0.11 -7.72
C HIS A 37 6.60 -0.40 -7.67
N LEU A 38 6.08 -0.64 -6.47
CA LEU A 38 4.75 -1.19 -6.27
C LEU A 38 3.82 -0.18 -5.61
N TYR A 39 2.61 -0.07 -6.14
CA TYR A 39 1.49 0.59 -5.46
C TYR A 39 0.82 -0.39 -4.51
N TYR A 40 0.57 0.03 -3.28
CA TYR A 40 -0.16 -0.76 -2.29
C TYR A 40 -1.22 0.11 -1.60
N SER A 41 -2.50 -0.21 -1.81
CA SER A 41 -3.60 0.49 -1.15
C SER A 41 -3.76 0.01 0.29
N HIS A 42 -3.95 0.96 1.22
CA HIS A 42 -4.40 0.67 2.58
C HIS A 42 -5.90 0.32 2.66
N LEU A 43 -6.63 0.46 1.55
CA LEU A 43 -8.06 0.17 1.47
C LEU A 43 -8.29 -1.18 0.80
N ASP A 44 -9.16 -2.00 1.39
CA ASP A 44 -9.70 -3.18 0.74
C ASP A 44 -11.16 -3.36 1.14
N TRP A 45 -12.06 -2.93 0.27
CA TRP A 45 -13.51 -3.03 0.51
C TRP A 45 -14.04 -4.47 0.42
N SER A 46 -13.28 -5.41 -0.11
CA SER A 46 -13.65 -6.82 -0.17
C SER A 46 -13.49 -7.51 1.18
N ARG A 47 -12.71 -6.94 2.08
CA ARG A 47 -12.39 -7.55 3.37
C ARG A 47 -13.25 -7.01 4.49
N GLU A 48 -13.85 -7.92 5.25
CA GLU A 48 -14.72 -7.59 6.40
C GLU A 48 -13.92 -6.98 7.56
N ASP A 49 -12.64 -7.37 7.71
CA ASP A 49 -11.77 -6.89 8.77
C ASP A 49 -11.16 -5.48 8.48
N TYR A 50 -11.37 -4.91 7.25
CA TYR A 50 -11.22 -3.47 7.05
C TYR A 50 -12.38 -2.76 7.78
N TYR A 51 -12.18 -2.52 9.07
CA TYR A 51 -13.17 -1.93 9.97
C TYR A 51 -12.47 -1.13 11.09
N PRO A 52 -12.97 0.08 11.45
CA PRO A 52 -14.20 0.70 10.99
C PRO A 52 -14.13 1.12 9.50
N LEU A 53 -15.29 1.16 8.85
CA LEU A 53 -15.39 1.72 7.52
C LEU A 53 -15.13 3.23 7.58
N GLY A 54 -14.30 3.71 6.65
CA GLY A 54 -14.00 5.12 6.52
C GLY A 54 -15.03 5.88 5.68
N ARG A 55 -14.56 6.88 4.93
CA ARG A 55 -15.40 7.70 4.04
C ARG A 55 -16.01 6.90 2.88
N THR A 56 -15.36 5.81 2.52
CA THR A 56 -15.76 4.90 1.44
C THR A 56 -16.11 3.52 2.00
N GLY A 57 -16.53 2.59 1.14
CA GLY A 57 -16.91 1.24 1.56
C GLY A 57 -18.32 1.09 2.14
N HIS A 58 -19.00 2.17 2.49
CA HIS A 58 -20.36 2.12 3.04
C HIS A 58 -21.39 1.52 2.06
N GLY A 59 -21.15 1.65 0.75
CA GLY A 59 -22.00 1.10 -0.31
C GLY A 59 -21.84 -0.40 -0.55
N THR A 60 -20.97 -1.10 0.15
CA THR A 60 -20.72 -2.54 -0.04
C THR A 60 -21.89 -3.43 0.41
N GLY A 61 -22.86 -2.89 1.15
CA GLY A 61 -23.97 -3.65 1.74
C GLY A 61 -23.56 -4.62 2.84
N ARG A 62 -22.33 -4.52 3.30
CA ARG A 62 -21.77 -5.41 4.32
C ARG A 62 -22.43 -5.19 5.69
N THR A 63 -22.91 -6.27 6.29
CA THR A 63 -23.56 -6.27 7.61
C THR A 63 -22.66 -6.84 8.71
N SER A 64 -21.64 -7.60 8.33
CA SER A 64 -20.59 -8.11 9.23
C SER A 64 -19.37 -7.20 9.22
N HIS A 65 -18.59 -7.27 10.28
CA HIS A 65 -17.32 -6.57 10.39
C HIS A 65 -16.37 -7.39 11.25
N GLY A 66 -15.06 -7.28 10.94
CA GLY A 66 -14.00 -7.92 11.69
C GLY A 66 -13.20 -6.92 12.53
N GLU A 67 -11.99 -7.31 12.86
CA GLU A 67 -11.09 -6.53 13.70
C GLU A 67 -9.97 -5.89 12.86
N TRP A 68 -9.71 -4.61 13.09
CA TRP A 68 -8.62 -3.88 12.43
C TRP A 68 -7.26 -4.57 12.58
N SER A 69 -6.99 -5.16 13.72
CA SER A 69 -5.73 -5.87 13.98
C SER A 69 -5.50 -7.04 13.01
N THR A 70 -6.57 -7.73 12.61
CA THR A 70 -6.53 -8.82 11.63
C THR A 70 -6.25 -8.28 10.22
N TYR A 71 -6.90 -7.18 9.86
CA TYR A 71 -6.62 -6.50 8.59
C TYR A 71 -5.20 -5.96 8.53
N TYR A 72 -4.73 -5.34 9.60
CA TYR A 72 -3.35 -4.85 9.70
C TYR A 72 -2.32 -5.98 9.52
N GLN A 73 -2.57 -7.12 10.15
CA GLN A 73 -1.72 -8.30 9.99
C GLN A 73 -1.76 -8.84 8.55
N PHE A 74 -2.93 -8.84 7.92
CA PHE A 74 -3.08 -9.22 6.52
C PHE A 74 -2.23 -8.34 5.60
N MET A 75 -2.29 -7.02 5.75
CA MET A 75 -1.44 -6.10 4.97
C MET A 75 0.05 -6.38 5.18
N ASN A 76 0.49 -6.57 6.42
CA ASN A 76 1.89 -6.84 6.72
C ASN A 76 2.36 -8.20 6.19
N ASN A 77 1.48 -9.19 6.15
CA ASN A 77 1.76 -10.49 5.54
C ASN A 77 1.94 -10.35 4.02
N GLN A 78 1.07 -9.61 3.34
CA GLN A 78 1.20 -9.34 1.92
C GLN A 78 2.46 -8.53 1.58
N LEU A 79 2.77 -7.50 2.37
CA LEU A 79 4.02 -6.75 2.21
C LEU A 79 5.25 -7.63 2.40
N THR A 80 5.19 -8.56 3.36
CA THR A 80 6.25 -9.55 3.56
C THR A 80 6.41 -10.44 2.33
N GLU A 81 5.31 -10.95 1.74
CA GLU A 81 5.38 -11.73 0.49
C GLU A 81 6.01 -10.91 -0.64
N LEU A 82 5.55 -9.68 -0.86
CA LEU A 82 6.07 -8.81 -1.92
C LEU A 82 7.57 -8.51 -1.76
N LEU A 83 8.03 -8.32 -0.53
CA LEU A 83 9.41 -7.96 -0.24
C LEU A 83 10.35 -9.19 -0.07
N THR A 84 9.83 -10.42 -0.09
CA THR A 84 10.65 -11.63 0.06
C THR A 84 10.61 -12.54 -1.15
N ASN A 85 9.54 -12.53 -1.94
CA ASN A 85 9.32 -13.52 -3.01
C ASN A 85 9.57 -12.98 -4.42
N TYR A 86 9.72 -11.66 -4.59
CA TYR A 86 9.73 -10.99 -5.92
C TYR A 86 11.08 -10.33 -6.23
N GLY A 87 12.11 -10.60 -5.43
CA GLY A 87 13.44 -9.99 -5.60
C GLY A 87 13.47 -8.53 -5.12
N PRO A 88 14.44 -7.72 -5.60
CA PRO A 88 14.58 -6.34 -5.15
C PRO A 88 13.41 -5.46 -5.58
N ILE A 89 12.75 -4.84 -4.61
CA ILE A 89 11.70 -3.83 -4.82
C ILE A 89 12.31 -2.44 -4.59
N GLY A 90 12.17 -1.56 -5.56
CA GLY A 90 12.74 -0.22 -5.50
C GLY A 90 11.97 0.72 -4.59
N ALA A 91 10.65 0.62 -4.57
CA ALA A 91 9.80 1.39 -3.66
C ALA A 91 8.43 0.74 -3.45
N ILE A 92 7.80 1.06 -2.32
CA ILE A 92 6.36 0.89 -2.09
C ILE A 92 5.71 2.27 -2.04
N TRP A 93 4.67 2.45 -2.82
CA TRP A 93 3.80 3.62 -2.80
C TRP A 93 2.48 3.27 -2.16
N PHE A 94 2.23 3.84 -0.99
CA PHE A 94 0.97 3.70 -0.27
C PHE A 94 -0.05 4.75 -0.67
N ASP A 95 -1.32 4.39 -0.50
CA ASP A 95 -2.47 5.26 -0.70
C ASP A 95 -3.63 4.83 0.20
N GLY A 96 -4.59 5.74 0.44
CA GLY A 96 -5.82 5.41 1.13
C GLY A 96 -5.98 6.03 2.51
N LEU A 97 -4.98 6.74 3.04
CA LEU A 97 -5.07 7.36 4.37
C LEU A 97 -6.24 8.35 4.49
N TRP A 98 -6.61 8.96 3.39
CA TRP A 98 -7.74 9.90 3.28
C TRP A 98 -9.12 9.28 3.59
N ASP A 99 -9.22 7.95 3.63
CA ASP A 99 -10.49 7.26 3.89
C ASP A 99 -10.89 7.33 5.37
N GLN A 100 -9.93 7.35 6.27
CA GLN A 100 -10.17 7.42 7.71
C GLN A 100 -9.95 8.84 8.27
N PRO A 101 -10.47 9.15 9.47
CA PRO A 101 -10.15 10.40 10.17
C PRO A 101 -8.65 10.61 10.36
N ASP A 102 -8.26 11.88 10.51
CA ASP A 102 -6.84 12.26 10.63
C ASP A 102 -6.12 11.67 11.85
N ASP A 103 -6.86 11.35 12.90
CA ASP A 103 -6.37 10.75 14.14
C ASP A 103 -6.41 9.21 14.14
N PHE A 104 -6.82 8.61 13.02
CA PHE A 104 -6.86 7.15 12.91
C PHE A 104 -5.44 6.55 12.95
N ASN A 105 -5.25 5.58 13.82
CA ASN A 105 -3.96 4.91 13.95
C ASN A 105 -3.78 3.79 12.92
N TRP A 106 -3.12 4.11 11.83
CA TRP A 106 -2.76 3.17 10.76
C TRP A 106 -1.63 2.22 11.12
N GLY A 107 -0.84 2.50 12.18
CA GLY A 107 0.34 1.72 12.54
C GLY A 107 1.49 1.83 11.54
N LEU A 108 1.61 2.97 10.86
CA LEU A 108 2.57 3.19 9.77
C LEU A 108 4.02 3.03 10.22
N ASP A 109 4.35 3.48 11.42
CA ASP A 109 5.69 3.36 12.00
C ASP A 109 6.21 1.92 11.99
N LYS A 110 5.37 0.97 12.41
CA LYS A 110 5.70 -0.46 12.42
C LYS A 110 5.72 -1.05 11.02
N GLN A 111 4.82 -0.61 10.16
CA GLN A 111 4.74 -1.08 8.77
C GLN A 111 5.96 -0.61 7.96
N TYR A 112 6.37 0.65 8.11
CA TYR A 112 7.58 1.19 7.48
C TYR A 112 8.85 0.53 8.01
N ALA A 113 8.92 0.31 9.33
CA ALA A 113 10.03 -0.44 9.92
C ALA A 113 10.10 -1.89 9.40
N LEU A 114 8.97 -2.56 9.17
CA LEU A 114 8.93 -3.89 8.55
C LEU A 114 9.52 -3.87 7.15
N ILE A 115 9.14 -2.89 6.32
CA ILE A 115 9.64 -2.76 4.94
C ILE A 115 11.16 -2.57 4.95
N HIS A 116 11.68 -1.60 5.70
CA HIS A 116 13.12 -1.34 5.78
C HIS A 116 13.90 -2.51 6.42
N LYS A 117 13.28 -3.25 7.32
CA LYS A 117 13.89 -4.49 7.87
C LYS A 117 14.05 -5.57 6.80
N LEU A 118 13.06 -5.75 5.92
CA LEU A 118 13.08 -6.76 4.88
C LEU A 118 13.94 -6.35 3.70
N GLN A 119 13.83 -5.10 3.27
CA GLN A 119 14.62 -4.52 2.19
C GLN A 119 15.06 -3.09 2.56
N PRO A 120 16.25 -2.90 3.15
CA PRO A 120 16.71 -1.57 3.59
C PRO A 120 16.84 -0.51 2.49
N ALA A 121 16.95 -0.94 1.23
CA ALA A 121 17.03 -0.04 0.07
C ALA A 121 15.68 0.23 -0.61
N CYS A 122 14.59 -0.35 -0.11
CA CYS A 122 13.25 -0.10 -0.62
C CYS A 122 12.75 1.25 -0.09
N LEU A 123 12.47 2.19 -0.99
CA LEU A 123 11.95 3.50 -0.63
C LEU A 123 10.46 3.44 -0.29
N ILE A 124 10.02 4.31 0.59
CA ILE A 124 8.62 4.40 1.03
C ILE A 124 8.07 5.78 0.69
N GLY A 125 6.95 5.79 -0.03
CA GLY A 125 6.14 6.99 -0.27
C GLY A 125 4.68 6.74 0.04
N ASN A 126 3.95 7.81 0.36
CA ASN A 126 2.53 7.71 0.68
C ASN A 126 1.78 8.92 0.13
N ASN A 127 0.63 8.66 -0.51
CA ASN A 127 -0.21 9.67 -1.14
C ASN A 127 -1.19 10.29 -0.13
N HIS A 128 -0.70 10.86 0.96
CA HIS A 128 -1.55 11.45 2.01
C HIS A 128 -1.62 12.97 1.95
N HIS A 129 -0.86 13.63 1.09
CA HIS A 129 -0.83 15.08 0.91
C HIS A 129 -0.53 15.88 2.20
N LYS A 130 0.21 15.28 3.14
CA LYS A 130 0.64 15.90 4.39
C LYS A 130 2.16 16.03 4.42
N SER A 131 2.69 16.70 5.43
CA SER A 131 4.14 16.65 5.68
C SER A 131 4.60 15.20 5.87
N PRO A 132 5.85 14.85 5.48
CA PRO A 132 6.33 13.49 5.58
C PRO A 132 6.17 12.93 6.99
N PHE A 133 5.69 11.69 7.08
CA PHE A 133 5.75 10.96 8.34
C PHE A 133 7.13 10.33 8.53
N PRO A 134 7.55 10.09 9.79
CA PRO A 134 8.81 9.40 10.04
C PRO A 134 8.88 8.05 9.31
N GLY A 135 9.98 7.83 8.56
CA GLY A 135 10.19 6.62 7.77
C GLY A 135 9.74 6.69 6.32
N GLU A 136 9.19 7.81 5.87
CA GLU A 136 8.93 8.07 4.45
C GLU A 136 10.18 8.67 3.79
N ASP A 137 10.48 8.17 2.59
CA ASP A 137 11.65 8.58 1.81
C ASP A 137 11.32 9.60 0.73
N PHE A 138 10.06 9.64 0.29
CA PHE A 138 9.59 10.60 -0.72
C PHE A 138 8.10 10.89 -0.55
N GLN A 139 7.67 12.04 -1.08
CA GLN A 139 6.28 12.45 -1.08
C GLN A 139 5.65 12.25 -2.45
N MET A 140 4.35 11.97 -2.43
CA MET A 140 3.51 11.90 -3.62
C MET A 140 2.46 12.99 -3.57
N PHE A 141 2.24 13.65 -4.71
CA PHE A 141 1.24 14.69 -4.86
C PHE A 141 0.36 14.36 -6.05
N GLU A 142 -0.75 13.71 -5.81
CA GLU A 142 -1.73 13.46 -6.86
C GLU A 142 -2.46 14.76 -7.22
N ARG A 143 -2.41 15.15 -8.50
CA ARG A 143 -3.07 16.34 -9.07
C ARG A 143 -2.55 17.68 -8.57
N ASP A 144 -1.49 17.70 -7.77
CA ASP A 144 -0.87 18.92 -7.27
C ASP A 144 0.60 18.99 -7.67
N LEU A 145 1.09 20.22 -7.88
CA LEU A 145 2.51 20.48 -8.01
C LEU A 145 3.10 20.86 -6.65
N PRO A 146 4.35 20.48 -6.35
CA PRO A 146 5.04 20.98 -5.18
C PRO A 146 5.02 22.52 -5.17
N GLY A 147 4.48 23.12 -4.10
CA GLY A 147 4.35 24.56 -3.94
C GLY A 147 3.03 25.20 -4.39
N GLU A 148 2.24 24.57 -5.23
CA GLU A 148 0.89 25.04 -5.62
C GLU A 148 -0.24 24.22 -4.97
N ASN A 149 0.01 23.74 -3.82
CA ASN A 149 -0.80 22.76 -3.13
C ASN A 149 -2.23 23.24 -2.85
N LYS A 150 -3.15 22.80 -3.67
CA LYS A 150 -4.60 23.07 -3.54
C LYS A 150 -5.29 22.12 -2.57
N ALA A 151 -4.63 21.03 -2.16
CA ALA A 151 -5.20 20.00 -1.30
C ALA A 151 -4.81 20.15 0.18
N GLY A 152 -4.17 21.26 0.57
CA GLY A 152 -3.98 21.62 1.97
C GLY A 152 -2.63 21.30 2.59
N LEU A 153 -1.61 20.93 1.82
CA LEU A 153 -0.24 20.98 2.34
C LEU A 153 0.11 22.45 2.57
N SER A 154 0.39 22.83 3.80
CA SER A 154 0.92 24.14 4.11
C SER A 154 2.16 24.36 3.23
N GLY A 155 2.18 25.39 2.40
CA GLY A 155 3.20 25.67 1.38
C GLY A 155 4.60 25.93 1.92
N ARG A 156 5.16 24.94 2.59
CA ARG A 156 6.51 24.91 3.14
C ARG A 156 7.28 23.74 2.58
N LEU A 157 7.35 23.68 1.27
CA LEU A 157 8.42 23.00 0.59
C LEU A 157 9.31 24.11 -0.02
N SER A 158 10.01 24.81 0.84
CA SER A 158 11.16 25.64 0.45
C SER A 158 12.42 24.86 0.67
#